data_837714731d5d7bcc990aaf2c9453dc52
#
_entry.id   837714731d5d7bcc990aaf2c9453dc52
#
_cell.length_a   1.000
_cell.length_b   1.000
_cell.length_c   1.000
_cell.angle_alpha   90.00
_cell.angle_beta   90.00
_cell.angle_gamma   90.00
#
_symmetry.space_group_name_H-M   'P 1'
#
loop_
_entity.id
_entity.type
_entity.pdbx_description
1 polymer ?
#
loop_
_entity_poly.entity_id
_entity_poly.type
_entity_poly.pdbx_seq_one_letter_code
_entity_poly.pdbx_strand_id
1 'polypeptide(L)'
;MQRNVLEYLEETVKRVPDKIAFANDKTQLTFQQFSDDIRAIGSELIRKGYQKEPVLIYMNKSPEALEGFFGVIESGCFYVPLDEEMPKRRIELIIENTKARVIICDQENLKRVKELPFDGEIMLHEELVKKREDKEKLDKVRRTALDTDPLYVLFTSGSTGMPKGVVGHHRGVIDYIDQLSAVLDFDEESVFGNQAPLYFD
;
A
#
# COMPACT_ATOMS: atom_id res chain seq x y z
N MET A 1 -12.33 -4.96 -18.59
CA MET A 1 -11.19 -5.63 -17.92
C MET A 1 -10.35 -4.53 -17.31
N GLN A 2 -10.20 -4.54 -16.00
CA GLN A 2 -9.41 -3.58 -15.25
C GLN A 2 -7.93 -3.68 -15.64
N ARG A 3 -7.22 -2.55 -15.59
CA ARG A 3 -5.78 -2.48 -15.82
C ARG A 3 -5.00 -2.14 -14.55
N ASN A 4 -5.71 -1.65 -13.53
CA ASN A 4 -5.14 -1.24 -12.28
C ASN A 4 -6.08 -1.64 -11.14
N VAL A 5 -5.55 -2.15 -10.03
CA VAL A 5 -6.37 -2.58 -8.89
C VAL A 5 -7.21 -1.45 -8.29
N LEU A 6 -6.80 -0.19 -8.44
CA LEU A 6 -7.55 0.96 -7.96
C LEU A 6 -8.88 1.17 -8.69
N GLU A 7 -9.06 0.60 -9.89
CA GLU A 7 -10.32 0.72 -10.64
C GLU A 7 -11.48 0.04 -9.89
N TYR A 8 -11.22 -1.06 -9.16
CA TYR A 8 -12.23 -1.68 -8.31
C TYR A 8 -12.68 -0.74 -7.18
N LEU A 9 -11.72 -0.06 -6.54
CA LEU A 9 -12.01 0.91 -5.49
C LEU A 9 -12.81 2.10 -6.06
N GLU A 10 -12.39 2.65 -7.19
CA GLU A 10 -13.05 3.78 -7.83
C GLU A 10 -14.52 3.48 -8.21
N GLU A 11 -14.79 2.27 -8.69
CA GLU A 11 -16.16 1.81 -8.98
C GLU A 11 -16.97 1.65 -7.70
N THR A 12 -16.36 1.12 -6.63
CA THR A 12 -17.03 0.95 -5.34
C THR A 12 -17.34 2.28 -4.66
N VAL A 13 -16.40 3.24 -4.69
CA VAL A 13 -16.61 4.60 -4.15
C VAL A 13 -17.79 5.28 -4.85
N LYS A 14 -17.91 5.16 -6.16
CA LYS A 14 -19.05 5.74 -6.90
C LYS A 14 -20.39 5.15 -6.50
N ARG A 15 -20.40 3.89 -6.11
CA ARG A 15 -21.63 3.13 -5.81
C ARG A 15 -22.04 3.26 -4.35
N VAL A 16 -21.10 3.12 -3.42
CA VAL A 16 -21.36 3.06 -1.97
C VAL A 16 -20.31 3.85 -1.16
N PRO A 17 -20.20 5.18 -1.36
CA PRO A 17 -19.14 6.00 -0.77
C PRO A 17 -19.14 5.96 0.76
N ASP A 18 -20.31 5.94 1.38
CA ASP A 18 -20.49 6.04 2.84
C ASP A 18 -20.43 4.68 3.56
N LYS A 19 -20.36 3.56 2.81
CA LYS A 19 -20.21 2.23 3.42
C LYS A 19 -18.82 2.09 4.02
N ILE A 20 -18.72 1.42 5.18
CA ILE A 20 -17.44 1.11 5.81
C ILE A 20 -16.63 0.17 4.90
N ALA A 21 -15.44 0.60 4.52
CA ALA A 21 -14.49 -0.17 3.73
C ALA A 21 -13.58 -1.00 4.63
N PHE A 22 -12.99 -0.37 5.64
CA PHE A 22 -12.05 -1.00 6.56
C PHE A 22 -12.34 -0.58 8.00
N ALA A 23 -12.23 -1.54 8.93
CA ALA A 23 -12.42 -1.29 10.33
C ALA A 23 -11.55 -2.19 11.20
N ASN A 24 -11.18 -1.68 12.36
CA ASN A 24 -10.65 -2.44 13.49
C ASN A 24 -11.35 -1.93 14.77
N ASP A 25 -10.83 -2.27 15.94
CA ASP A 25 -11.37 -1.84 17.23
C ASP A 25 -11.18 -0.34 17.53
N LYS A 26 -10.36 0.38 16.76
CA LYS A 26 -10.02 1.79 16.97
C LYS A 26 -10.51 2.70 15.86
N THR A 27 -10.45 2.24 14.61
CA THR A 27 -10.66 3.05 13.41
C THR A 27 -11.69 2.41 12.50
N GLN A 28 -12.53 3.23 11.90
CA GLN A 28 -13.43 2.85 10.81
C GLN A 28 -13.28 3.87 9.69
N LEU A 29 -13.10 3.39 8.45
CA LEU A 29 -12.97 4.21 7.26
C LEU A 29 -14.07 3.85 6.28
N THR A 30 -14.79 4.83 5.77
CA THR A 30 -15.68 4.64 4.63
C THR A 30 -14.87 4.52 3.33
N PHE A 31 -15.50 4.02 2.27
CA PHE A 31 -14.86 3.97 0.96
C PHE A 31 -14.45 5.36 0.47
N GLN A 32 -15.26 6.40 0.74
CA GLN A 32 -14.93 7.78 0.36
C GLN A 32 -13.73 8.30 1.15
N GLN A 33 -13.72 8.16 2.48
CA GLN A 33 -12.59 8.58 3.32
C GLN A 33 -11.30 7.90 2.88
N PHE A 34 -11.33 6.58 2.73
CA PHE A 34 -10.18 5.81 2.25
C PHE A 34 -9.68 6.31 0.90
N SER A 35 -10.59 6.58 -0.05
CA SER A 35 -10.23 7.12 -1.36
C SER A 35 -9.58 8.50 -1.28
N ASP A 36 -10.11 9.40 -0.45
CA ASP A 36 -9.56 10.76 -0.29
C ASP A 36 -8.15 10.70 0.32
N ASP A 37 -7.95 9.88 1.34
CA ASP A 37 -6.68 9.74 2.05
C ASP A 37 -5.59 9.13 1.15
N ILE A 38 -5.88 8.07 0.41
CA ILE A 38 -4.90 7.47 -0.51
C ILE A 38 -4.51 8.43 -1.64
N ARG A 39 -5.43 9.25 -2.13
CA ARG A 39 -5.17 10.26 -3.16
C ARG A 39 -4.31 11.41 -2.61
N ALA A 40 -4.50 11.80 -1.35
CA ALA A 40 -3.63 12.76 -0.68
C ALA A 40 -2.19 12.23 -0.54
N ILE A 41 -2.03 10.97 -0.09
CA ILE A 41 -0.73 10.29 0.02
C ILE A 41 -0.06 10.21 -1.36
N GLY A 42 -0.75 9.67 -2.36
CA GLY A 42 -0.23 9.52 -3.72
C GLY A 42 0.20 10.84 -4.33
N SER A 43 -0.58 11.90 -4.12
CA SER A 43 -0.27 13.24 -4.59
C SER A 43 1.01 13.80 -3.98
N GLU A 44 1.25 13.55 -2.69
CA GLU A 44 2.47 14.02 -2.03
C GLU A 44 3.71 13.26 -2.54
N LEU A 45 3.61 11.95 -2.72
CA LEU A 45 4.70 11.15 -3.31
C LEU A 45 5.07 11.66 -4.71
N ILE A 46 4.07 11.93 -5.56
CA ILE A 46 4.31 12.50 -6.90
C ILE A 46 4.94 13.89 -6.83
N ARG A 47 4.48 14.76 -5.90
CA ARG A 47 5.08 16.11 -5.72
C ARG A 47 6.55 16.05 -5.35
N LYS A 48 6.95 15.04 -4.59
CA LYS A 48 8.34 14.80 -4.18
C LYS A 48 9.18 14.08 -5.24
N GLY A 49 8.56 13.70 -6.36
CA GLY A 49 9.25 13.09 -7.49
C GLY A 49 9.48 11.57 -7.36
N TYR A 50 8.74 10.90 -6.48
CA TYR A 50 8.76 9.44 -6.40
C TYR A 50 7.91 8.85 -7.52
N GLN A 51 8.49 7.95 -8.33
CA GLN A 51 7.80 7.30 -9.46
C GLN A 51 8.42 5.92 -9.73
N LYS A 52 7.55 4.92 -9.89
CA LYS A 52 7.95 3.53 -10.24
C LYS A 52 9.09 2.97 -9.39
N GLU A 53 9.08 3.26 -8.12
CA GLU A 53 10.11 2.85 -7.16
C GLU A 53 9.49 2.27 -5.88
N PRO A 54 10.28 1.51 -5.09
CA PRO A 54 9.80 0.95 -3.84
C PRO A 54 9.58 2.03 -2.79
N VAL A 55 8.45 1.92 -2.10
CA VAL A 55 8.14 2.70 -0.90
C VAL A 55 7.97 1.73 0.26
N LEU A 56 8.79 1.87 1.29
CA LEU A 56 8.68 1.03 2.48
C LEU A 56 7.51 1.54 3.35
N ILE A 57 6.68 0.63 3.83
CA ILE A 57 5.59 0.95 4.75
C ILE A 57 5.88 0.25 6.08
N TYR A 58 6.20 1.02 7.11
CA TYR A 58 6.48 0.51 8.45
C TYR A 58 5.36 0.95 9.40
N MET A 59 4.28 0.21 9.39
CA MET A 59 3.08 0.49 10.18
C MET A 59 2.50 -0.80 10.72
N ASN A 60 1.88 -0.73 11.89
CA ASN A 60 1.14 -1.86 12.44
C ASN A 60 -0.07 -2.16 11.56
N LYS A 61 -0.53 -3.42 11.60
CA LYS A 61 -1.71 -3.83 10.85
C LYS A 61 -2.94 -3.03 11.29
N SER A 62 -3.40 -2.18 10.39
CA SER A 62 -4.53 -1.27 10.63
C SER A 62 -5.17 -0.82 9.30
N PRO A 63 -6.36 -0.19 9.32
CA PRO A 63 -6.90 0.50 8.16
C PRO A 63 -5.95 1.54 7.58
N GLU A 64 -5.22 2.27 8.42
CA GLU A 64 -4.25 3.31 8.03
C GLU A 64 -3.04 2.71 7.28
N ALA A 65 -2.63 1.50 7.63
CA ALA A 65 -1.56 0.80 6.87
C ALA A 65 -2.02 0.49 5.44
N LEU A 66 -3.31 0.16 5.25
CA LEU A 66 -3.89 -0.03 3.92
C LEU A 66 -3.95 1.28 3.14
N GLU A 67 -4.25 2.42 3.80
CA GLU A 67 -4.13 3.74 3.16
C GLU A 67 -2.70 3.98 2.68
N GLY A 68 -1.70 3.64 3.47
CA GLY A 68 -0.29 3.69 3.07
C GLY A 68 -0.03 2.88 1.80
N PHE A 69 -0.48 1.62 1.74
CA PHE A 69 -0.30 0.75 0.57
C PHE A 69 -0.97 1.33 -0.68
N PHE A 70 -2.25 1.67 -0.57
CA PHE A 70 -3.01 2.17 -1.70
C PHE A 70 -2.58 3.57 -2.12
N GLY A 71 -2.15 4.42 -1.20
CA GLY A 71 -1.57 5.73 -1.50
C GLY A 71 -0.26 5.63 -2.29
N VAL A 72 0.56 4.62 -1.99
CA VAL A 72 1.76 4.30 -2.80
C VAL A 72 1.34 3.88 -4.21
N ILE A 73 0.33 3.04 -4.35
CA ILE A 73 -0.19 2.61 -5.65
C ILE A 73 -0.73 3.80 -6.45
N GLU A 74 -1.43 4.74 -5.80
CA GLU A 74 -1.93 5.97 -6.43
C GLU A 74 -0.81 6.80 -7.07
N SER A 75 0.38 6.81 -6.47
CA SER A 75 1.54 7.51 -7.03
C SER A 75 2.21 6.81 -8.21
N GLY A 76 1.81 5.58 -8.52
CA GLY A 76 2.48 4.71 -9.50
C GLY A 76 3.76 4.07 -8.97
N CYS A 77 4.04 4.17 -7.69
CA CYS A 77 5.07 3.42 -6.97
C CYS A 77 4.52 2.05 -6.53
N PHE A 78 5.37 1.22 -5.94
CA PHE A 78 4.98 -0.07 -5.38
C PHE A 78 5.40 -0.17 -3.91
N TYR A 79 4.54 -0.78 -3.09
CA TYR A 79 4.80 -0.84 -1.66
C TYR A 79 5.61 -2.07 -1.26
N VAL A 80 6.35 -1.93 -0.17
CA VAL A 80 7.10 -2.99 0.50
C VAL A 80 6.70 -2.96 1.98
N PRO A 81 5.84 -3.88 2.44
CA PRO A 81 5.39 -3.87 3.82
C PRO A 81 6.49 -4.34 4.75
N LEU A 82 6.70 -3.61 5.82
CA LEU A 82 7.53 -3.95 6.96
C LEU A 82 6.65 -4.07 8.19
N ASP A 83 7.00 -4.98 9.07
CA ASP A 83 6.25 -5.25 10.28
C ASP A 83 7.13 -5.01 11.52
N GLU A 84 6.53 -4.50 12.59
CA GLU A 84 7.23 -4.23 13.85
C GLU A 84 7.77 -5.49 14.53
N GLU A 85 7.16 -6.65 14.26
CA GLU A 85 7.61 -7.95 14.79
C GLU A 85 8.76 -8.54 13.98
N MET A 86 9.08 -7.97 12.81
CA MET A 86 10.23 -8.45 12.04
C MET A 86 11.54 -8.20 12.81
N PRO A 87 12.46 -9.18 12.84
CA PRO A 87 13.78 -8.96 13.38
C PRO A 87 14.48 -7.77 12.70
N LYS A 88 15.06 -6.86 13.49
CA LYS A 88 15.74 -5.64 13.00
C LYS A 88 16.70 -5.95 11.85
N ARG A 89 17.50 -7.01 11.97
CA ARG A 89 18.43 -7.42 10.91
C ARG A 89 17.74 -7.75 9.59
N ARG A 90 16.53 -8.30 9.62
CA ARG A 90 15.75 -8.59 8.41
C ARG A 90 15.29 -7.29 7.73
N ILE A 91 14.84 -6.31 8.53
CA ILE A 91 14.43 -4.99 8.03
C ILE A 91 15.62 -4.29 7.37
N GLU A 92 16.80 -4.30 8.01
CA GLU A 92 18.04 -3.74 7.45
C GLU A 92 18.39 -4.35 6.08
N LEU A 93 18.29 -5.68 5.95
CA LEU A 93 18.54 -6.37 4.68
C LEU A 93 17.49 -6.02 3.60
N ILE A 94 16.24 -5.80 3.98
CA ILE A 94 15.19 -5.35 3.05
C ILE A 94 15.48 -3.92 2.58
N ILE A 95 15.85 -3.02 3.47
CA ILE A 95 16.26 -1.65 3.13
C ILE A 95 17.43 -1.66 2.14
N GLU A 96 18.48 -2.42 2.45
CA GLU A 96 19.65 -2.56 1.60
C GLU A 96 19.32 -3.14 0.21
N ASN A 97 18.44 -4.15 0.18
CA ASN A 97 18.05 -4.82 -1.07
C ASN A 97 17.17 -3.93 -1.97
N THR A 98 16.19 -3.25 -1.37
CA THR A 98 15.23 -2.42 -2.12
C THR A 98 15.83 -1.12 -2.60
N LYS A 99 16.81 -0.58 -1.88
CA LYS A 99 17.37 0.78 -2.09
C LYS A 99 16.26 1.84 -2.09
N ALA A 100 15.23 1.62 -1.31
CA ALA A 100 14.11 2.54 -1.20
C ALA A 100 14.60 3.91 -0.71
N ARG A 101 14.02 4.97 -1.23
CA ARG A 101 14.34 6.35 -0.87
C ARG A 101 13.37 6.95 0.16
N VAL A 102 12.28 6.25 0.45
CA VAL A 102 11.24 6.72 1.37
C VAL A 102 10.67 5.58 2.20
N ILE A 103 10.43 5.89 3.48
CA ILE A 103 9.64 5.08 4.41
C ILE A 103 8.43 5.89 4.83
N ILE A 104 7.23 5.31 4.71
CA ILE A 104 6.03 5.84 5.37
C ILE A 104 5.84 5.06 6.66
N CYS A 105 5.62 5.75 7.76
CA CYS A 105 5.31 5.16 9.06
C CYS A 105 4.25 5.99 9.79
N ASP A 106 3.66 5.42 10.83
CA ASP A 106 2.83 6.13 11.78
C ASP A 106 3.67 6.77 12.91
N GLN A 107 3.04 7.60 13.73
CA GLN A 107 3.68 8.26 14.87
C GLN A 107 4.16 7.24 15.92
N GLU A 108 3.48 6.10 16.06
CA GLU A 108 3.83 5.04 17.02
C GLU A 108 5.18 4.40 16.66
N ASN A 109 5.41 4.16 15.38
CA ASN A 109 6.60 3.50 14.88
C ASN A 109 7.76 4.45 14.53
N LEU A 110 7.54 5.77 14.55
CA LEU A 110 8.53 6.78 14.12
C LEU A 110 9.88 6.62 14.85
N LYS A 111 9.86 6.33 16.16
CA LYS A 111 11.09 6.16 16.94
C LYS A 111 11.89 4.96 16.43
N ARG A 112 11.23 3.83 16.20
CA ARG A 112 11.86 2.60 15.67
C ARG A 112 12.45 2.82 14.29
N VAL A 113 11.71 3.50 13.40
CA VAL A 113 12.17 3.81 12.05
C VAL A 113 13.42 4.68 12.06
N LYS A 114 13.51 5.68 12.97
CA LYS A 114 14.70 6.52 13.13
C LYS A 114 15.95 5.77 13.64
N GLU A 115 15.77 4.59 14.20
CA GLU A 115 16.88 3.72 14.66
C GLU A 115 17.38 2.75 13.56
N LEU A 116 16.72 2.73 12.40
CA LEU A 116 17.14 1.92 11.26
C LEU A 116 18.27 2.62 10.47
N PRO A 117 19.16 1.87 9.83
CA PRO A 117 20.18 2.41 8.94
C PRO A 117 19.56 2.84 7.60
N PHE A 118 18.76 3.89 7.66
CA PHE A 118 18.03 4.42 6.51
C PHE A 118 18.36 5.90 6.35
N ASP A 119 18.88 6.27 5.18
CA ASP A 119 19.31 7.62 4.83
C ASP A 119 18.31 8.38 3.94
N GLY A 120 17.18 7.73 3.61
CA GLY A 120 16.11 8.32 2.82
C GLY A 120 15.15 9.19 3.64
N GLU A 121 14.04 9.56 3.01
CA GLU A 121 13.00 10.37 3.64
C GLU A 121 12.07 9.52 4.50
N ILE A 122 11.76 9.97 5.71
CA ILE A 122 10.74 9.38 6.59
C ILE A 122 9.51 10.29 6.55
N MET A 123 8.38 9.75 6.13
CA MET A 123 7.11 10.45 6.02
C MET A 123 6.11 9.89 7.01
N LEU A 124 5.40 10.76 7.73
CA LEU A 124 4.35 10.36 8.65
C LEU A 124 3.02 10.23 7.94
N HIS A 125 2.36 9.09 8.10
CA HIS A 125 1.04 8.82 7.53
C HIS A 125 0.02 9.91 7.93
N GLU A 126 -0.03 10.27 9.22
CA GLU A 126 -0.96 11.27 9.76
C GLU A 126 -0.74 12.69 9.20
N GLU A 127 0.41 12.95 8.60
CA GLU A 127 0.68 14.19 7.88
C GLU A 127 0.35 14.08 6.40
N LEU A 128 0.51 12.90 5.83
CA LEU A 128 0.24 12.65 4.42
C LEU A 128 -1.23 12.73 4.07
N VAL A 129 -2.11 12.14 4.89
CA VAL A 129 -3.57 12.19 4.68
C VAL A 129 -4.17 13.60 4.77
N LYS A 130 -3.45 14.55 5.39
CA LYS A 130 -3.85 15.97 5.45
C LYS A 130 -3.43 16.79 4.24
N LYS A 131 -2.67 16.18 3.31
CA LYS A 131 -2.20 16.90 2.12
C LYS A 131 -3.32 17.06 1.10
N ARG A 132 -3.18 18.09 0.28
CA ARG A 132 -4.15 18.33 -0.79
C ARG A 132 -3.93 17.35 -1.94
N GLU A 133 -5.01 16.80 -2.44
CA GLU A 133 -5.02 16.05 -3.69
C GLU A 133 -4.52 16.91 -4.87
N ASP A 134 -3.77 16.26 -5.77
CA ASP A 134 -3.38 16.81 -7.08
C ASP A 134 -3.93 15.87 -8.17
N LYS A 135 -5.22 16.06 -8.45
CA LYS A 135 -5.95 15.19 -9.38
C LYS A 135 -5.30 15.11 -10.76
N GLU A 136 -4.78 16.22 -11.27
CA GLU A 136 -4.16 16.26 -12.60
C GLU A 136 -2.95 15.32 -12.68
N LYS A 137 -2.09 15.34 -11.65
CA LYS A 137 -0.92 14.48 -11.59
C LYS A 137 -1.30 13.01 -11.39
N LEU A 138 -2.26 12.72 -10.52
CA LEU A 138 -2.77 11.36 -10.32
C LEU A 138 -3.35 10.80 -11.63
N ASP A 139 -4.18 11.56 -12.32
CA ASP A 139 -4.76 11.17 -13.62
C ASP A 139 -3.67 10.93 -14.68
N LYS A 140 -2.58 11.70 -14.65
CA LYS A 140 -1.43 11.48 -15.56
C LYS A 140 -0.74 10.16 -15.27
N VAL A 141 -0.46 9.85 -14.00
CA VAL A 141 0.11 8.57 -13.57
C VAL A 141 -0.79 7.43 -14.01
N ARG A 142 -2.11 7.53 -13.73
CA ARG A 142 -3.09 6.50 -14.07
C ARG A 142 -3.13 6.21 -15.57
N ARG A 143 -3.07 7.22 -16.43
CA ARG A 143 -3.08 7.04 -17.89
C ARG A 143 -1.84 6.32 -18.43
N THR A 144 -0.71 6.40 -17.74
CA THR A 144 0.56 5.78 -18.14
C THR A 144 0.86 4.46 -17.42
N ALA A 145 0.04 4.08 -16.45
CA ALA A 145 0.18 2.83 -15.73
C ALA A 145 -0.11 1.62 -16.63
N LEU A 146 0.70 0.59 -16.47
CA LEU A 146 0.53 -0.71 -17.13
C LEU A 146 0.05 -1.74 -16.10
N ASP A 147 -0.72 -2.71 -16.52
CA ASP A 147 -1.15 -3.82 -15.68
C ASP A 147 0.01 -4.74 -15.25
N THR A 148 1.14 -4.64 -15.93
CA THR A 148 2.40 -5.31 -15.60
C THR A 148 3.32 -4.47 -14.73
N ASP A 149 2.97 -3.22 -14.38
CA ASP A 149 3.74 -2.45 -13.41
C ASP A 149 3.72 -3.15 -12.04
N PRO A 150 4.83 -3.09 -11.29
CA PRO A 150 4.89 -3.62 -9.94
C PRO A 150 3.81 -3.01 -9.04
N LEU A 151 3.20 -3.83 -8.20
CA LEU A 151 2.21 -3.42 -7.20
C LEU A 151 2.80 -3.47 -5.80
N TYR A 152 3.52 -4.55 -5.49
CA TYR A 152 4.17 -4.76 -4.20
C TYR A 152 5.42 -5.64 -4.34
N VAL A 153 6.24 -5.63 -3.28
CA VAL A 153 7.30 -6.62 -3.09
C VAL A 153 7.18 -7.22 -1.69
N LEU A 154 6.92 -8.52 -1.62
CA LEU A 154 6.91 -9.28 -0.38
C LEU A 154 8.21 -10.06 -0.22
N PHE A 155 8.81 -10.01 0.97
CA PHE A 155 10.08 -10.68 1.23
C PHE A 155 9.88 -12.02 1.92
N THR A 156 10.34 -13.09 1.29
CA THR A 156 10.36 -14.44 1.85
C THR A 156 11.72 -14.76 2.48
N SER A 157 11.76 -15.76 3.37
CA SER A 157 13.00 -16.29 3.94
C SER A 157 13.77 -17.06 2.86
N GLY A 158 14.87 -16.50 2.38
CA GLY A 158 15.76 -17.21 1.45
C GLY A 158 16.54 -18.33 2.15
N SER A 159 16.75 -19.46 1.49
CA SER A 159 17.57 -20.59 1.98
C SER A 159 19.03 -20.21 2.29
N THR A 160 19.50 -19.08 1.76
CA THR A 160 20.84 -18.52 1.99
C THR A 160 20.90 -17.50 3.13
N GLY A 161 19.81 -17.32 3.89
CA GLY A 161 19.71 -16.30 4.94
C GLY A 161 19.45 -14.87 4.45
N MET A 162 19.53 -14.62 3.14
CA MET A 162 19.19 -13.33 2.54
C MET A 162 17.71 -13.32 2.14
N PRO A 163 16.94 -12.30 2.55
CA PRO A 163 15.56 -12.17 2.12
C PRO A 163 15.45 -12.04 0.60
N LYS A 164 14.51 -12.75 -0.01
CA LYS A 164 14.22 -12.65 -1.44
C LYS A 164 12.90 -11.91 -1.64
N GLY A 165 12.93 -10.83 -2.42
CA GLY A 165 11.74 -10.07 -2.79
C GLY A 165 10.98 -10.76 -3.93
N VAL A 166 9.70 -11.05 -3.70
CA VAL A 166 8.75 -11.50 -4.71
C VAL A 166 7.93 -10.31 -5.16
N VAL A 167 7.99 -10.00 -6.44
CA VAL A 167 7.28 -8.87 -7.03
C VAL A 167 5.91 -9.31 -7.51
N GLY A 168 4.86 -8.74 -6.92
CA GLY A 168 3.50 -8.83 -7.45
C GLY A 168 3.22 -7.65 -8.38
N HIS A 169 2.36 -7.85 -9.38
CA HIS A 169 1.95 -6.81 -10.32
C HIS A 169 0.42 -6.75 -10.41
N HIS A 170 -0.12 -5.64 -10.92
CA HIS A 170 -1.56 -5.41 -11.01
C HIS A 170 -2.31 -6.56 -11.66
N ARG A 171 -1.86 -7.02 -12.83
CA ARG A 171 -2.51 -8.12 -13.57
C ARG A 171 -2.67 -9.37 -12.72
N GLY A 172 -1.63 -9.79 -11.99
CA GLY A 172 -1.68 -10.99 -11.16
C GLY A 172 -2.75 -10.92 -10.08
N VAL A 173 -2.89 -9.75 -9.43
CA VAL A 173 -3.93 -9.52 -8.42
C VAL A 173 -5.32 -9.43 -9.06
N ILE A 174 -5.46 -8.75 -10.19
CA ILE A 174 -6.72 -8.65 -10.94
C ILE A 174 -7.19 -10.05 -11.36
N ASP A 175 -6.31 -10.83 -11.99
CA ASP A 175 -6.64 -12.20 -12.42
C ASP A 175 -7.05 -13.08 -11.23
N TYR A 176 -6.33 -12.95 -10.10
CA TYR A 176 -6.66 -13.69 -8.88
C TYR A 176 -8.04 -13.30 -8.33
N ILE A 177 -8.33 -12.01 -8.21
CA ILE A 177 -9.61 -11.51 -7.67
C ILE A 177 -10.77 -11.88 -8.61
N ASP A 178 -10.61 -11.72 -9.92
CA ASP A 178 -11.64 -12.08 -10.90
C ASP A 178 -11.97 -13.58 -10.83
N GLN A 179 -10.96 -14.45 -10.73
CA GLN A 179 -11.18 -15.90 -10.58
C GLN A 179 -11.78 -16.25 -9.21
N LEU A 180 -11.31 -15.62 -8.15
CA LEU A 180 -11.84 -15.86 -6.79
C LEU A 180 -13.31 -15.43 -6.70
N SER A 181 -13.66 -14.28 -7.25
CA SER A 181 -15.04 -13.76 -7.27
C SER A 181 -15.97 -14.62 -8.14
N ALA A 182 -15.44 -15.29 -9.17
CA ALA A 182 -16.24 -16.20 -9.98
C ALA A 182 -16.55 -17.53 -9.28
N VAL A 183 -15.74 -17.92 -8.29
CA VAL A 183 -15.89 -19.18 -7.54
C VAL A 183 -16.63 -18.97 -6.23
N LEU A 184 -16.36 -17.85 -5.56
CA LEU A 184 -16.95 -17.50 -4.27
C LEU A 184 -18.07 -16.47 -4.48
N ASP A 185 -19.22 -16.76 -3.90
CA ASP A 185 -20.43 -15.93 -4.07
C ASP A 185 -20.34 -14.72 -3.10
N PHE A 186 -19.46 -13.76 -3.46
CA PHE A 186 -19.33 -12.49 -2.72
C PHE A 186 -20.37 -11.49 -3.21
N ASP A 187 -20.96 -10.80 -2.27
CA ASP A 187 -21.92 -9.73 -2.52
C ASP A 187 -21.54 -8.42 -1.78
N GLU A 188 -22.37 -7.42 -1.92
CA GLU A 188 -22.16 -6.11 -1.29
C GLU A 188 -22.27 -6.14 0.23
N GLU A 189 -22.87 -7.17 0.81
CA GLU A 189 -23.01 -7.34 2.26
C GLU A 189 -21.91 -8.20 2.88
N SER A 190 -21.05 -8.80 2.04
CA SER A 190 -19.96 -9.65 2.51
C SER A 190 -18.94 -8.88 3.34
N VAL A 191 -18.59 -9.42 4.51
CA VAL A 191 -17.59 -8.84 5.41
C VAL A 191 -16.44 -9.82 5.59
N PHE A 192 -15.23 -9.36 5.32
CA PHE A 192 -14.03 -10.18 5.38
C PHE A 192 -13.21 -9.88 6.63
N GLY A 193 -12.93 -10.92 7.43
CA GLY A 193 -11.99 -10.84 8.53
C GLY A 193 -10.58 -11.18 8.07
N ASN A 194 -9.63 -10.26 8.27
CA ASN A 194 -8.22 -10.51 8.01
C ASN A 194 -7.48 -10.84 9.32
N GLN A 195 -6.98 -12.08 9.47
CA GLN A 195 -6.17 -12.51 10.61
C GLN A 195 -4.66 -12.50 10.29
N ALA A 196 -4.28 -12.72 9.02
CA ALA A 196 -2.88 -12.80 8.61
C ALA A 196 -2.18 -11.42 8.72
N PRO A 197 -0.87 -11.39 9.01
CA PRO A 197 -0.07 -10.19 8.84
C PRO A 197 -0.12 -9.65 7.41
N LEU A 198 -0.03 -8.31 7.25
CA LEU A 198 -0.12 -7.68 5.93
C LEU A 198 1.11 -7.89 5.03
N TYR A 199 2.17 -8.53 5.54
CA TYR A 199 3.38 -8.86 4.78
C TYR A 199 3.45 -10.33 4.34
N PHE A 200 2.38 -11.09 4.51
CA PHE A 200 2.24 -12.44 3.97
C PHE A 200 1.61 -12.41 2.58
N ASP A 201 2.06 -13.33 1.72
CA ASP A 201 1.51 -13.67 0.41
C ASP A 201 0.38 -14.71 0.51
#